data_fb3486282d1c593ea356974611fea473
#
_entry.id   fb3486282d1c593ea356974611fea473
#
_cell.length_a   1.000
_cell.length_b   1.000
_cell.length_c   1.000
_cell.angle_alpha   90.00
_cell.angle_beta   90.00
_cell.angle_gamma   90.00
#
_symmetry.space_group_name_H-M   'P 1'
#
loop_
_entity.id
_entity.type
_entity.pdbx_description
1 polymer ?
#
loop_
_entity_poly.entity_id
_entity_poly.type
_entity_poly.pdbx_seq_one_letter_code
_entity_poly.pdbx_strand_id
1 'polypeptide(L)'
;TRTSVAAFHGYNFLLARENLTDHLPLNQRTNKIRHRLLKIRSKKVINATGSLERPLIFDNNDRPGIMLSSAINSYANLYGVACGEKNILFTNNDSAYETAISLNQKGININAIIDNREEVDSKLIKETENNNIKVYKGYTVVNTSGYKRINKVTIMQLSKDGQKAIGPKISIDCDCLGISGGWTPAVHLFTQSGGKLKFREEDQVFIPNKYSSDQISIGSCNGDFTLDEILFNTHKNLRNFLNIKKSEYENLEIDSSFNKSKRNIW
;
A
#
# COMPACT_ATOMS: atom_id res chain seq x y z
N THR A 1 -2.87 -22.22 -0.66
CA THR A 1 -3.73 -21.31 -1.42
C THR A 1 -5.18 -21.39 -0.95
N ARG A 2 -5.97 -20.32 -1.14
CA ARG A 2 -7.37 -20.21 -0.68
C ARG A 2 -7.59 -20.38 0.83
N THR A 3 -6.56 -20.13 1.62
CA THR A 3 -6.58 -20.25 3.08
C THR A 3 -6.20 -18.92 3.69
N SER A 4 -7.04 -18.41 4.58
CA SER A 4 -6.81 -17.16 5.29
C SER A 4 -6.61 -17.44 6.78
N VAL A 5 -5.51 -16.92 7.33
CA VAL A 5 -5.31 -16.95 8.79
C VAL A 5 -6.23 -15.90 9.41
N ALA A 6 -7.10 -16.34 10.31
CA ALA A 6 -8.08 -15.49 10.97
C ALA A 6 -7.64 -15.06 12.37
N ALA A 7 -6.79 -15.85 13.03
CA ALA A 7 -6.28 -15.53 14.36
C ALA A 7 -4.90 -16.17 14.61
N PHE A 8 -4.10 -15.48 15.44
CA PHE A 8 -2.81 -15.94 15.89
C PHE A 8 -2.76 -15.78 17.42
N HIS A 9 -2.82 -16.88 18.12
CA HIS A 9 -2.75 -16.94 19.58
C HIS A 9 -1.34 -17.22 20.07
N GLY A 10 -1.13 -17.12 21.36
CA GLY A 10 0.14 -17.50 21.99
C GLY A 10 0.59 -18.93 21.68
N TYR A 11 1.87 -19.23 21.92
CA TYR A 11 2.48 -20.55 21.66
C TYR A 11 2.37 -21.02 20.19
N ASN A 12 2.45 -20.10 19.24
CA ASN A 12 2.39 -20.37 17.81
C ASN A 12 1.14 -21.18 17.38
N PHE A 13 0.00 -20.86 17.97
CA PHE A 13 -1.27 -21.46 17.63
C PHE A 13 -2.06 -20.54 16.72
N LEU A 14 -2.35 -20.99 15.49
CA LEU A 14 -3.06 -20.24 14.49
C LEU A 14 -4.40 -20.91 14.15
N LEU A 15 -5.41 -20.08 13.87
CA LEU A 15 -6.66 -20.49 13.28
C LEU A 15 -6.71 -19.99 11.84
N ALA A 16 -6.98 -20.91 10.90
CA ALA A 16 -7.10 -20.57 9.50
C ALA A 16 -8.38 -21.13 8.90
N ARG A 17 -9.01 -20.37 8.00
CA ARG A 17 -10.17 -20.79 7.22
C ARG A 17 -9.74 -21.10 5.80
N GLU A 18 -9.92 -22.34 5.41
CA GLU A 18 -9.71 -22.81 4.04
C GLU A 18 -11.01 -22.78 3.25
N ASN A 19 -10.98 -22.19 2.07
CA ASN A 19 -12.06 -22.12 1.10
C ASN A 19 -12.00 -23.33 0.18
N LEU A 20 -12.93 -24.28 0.32
CA LEU A 20 -12.91 -25.53 -0.45
C LEU A 20 -13.71 -25.44 -1.74
N THR A 21 -14.81 -24.70 -1.77
CA THR A 21 -15.73 -24.73 -2.91
C THR A 21 -16.13 -23.37 -3.46
N ASP A 22 -15.82 -22.24 -2.80
CA ASP A 22 -16.29 -20.91 -3.23
C ASP A 22 -15.81 -20.52 -4.65
N HIS A 23 -14.71 -21.08 -5.12
CA HIS A 23 -14.15 -20.87 -6.45
C HIS A 23 -14.80 -21.74 -7.54
N LEU A 24 -15.66 -22.71 -7.14
CA LEU A 24 -16.34 -23.58 -8.08
C LEU A 24 -17.64 -22.95 -8.57
N PRO A 25 -18.15 -23.30 -9.76
CA PRO A 25 -19.52 -22.98 -10.18
C PRO A 25 -20.57 -23.52 -9.20
N LEU A 26 -21.71 -22.84 -9.10
CA LEU A 26 -22.77 -23.19 -8.12
C LEU A 26 -23.25 -24.64 -8.21
N ASN A 27 -23.40 -25.17 -9.43
CA ASN A 27 -23.80 -26.56 -9.69
C ASN A 27 -22.78 -27.59 -9.17
N GLN A 28 -21.55 -27.21 -8.94
CA GLN A 28 -20.48 -28.09 -8.41
C GLN A 28 -20.32 -27.98 -6.90
N ARG A 29 -21.04 -27.05 -6.24
CA ARG A 29 -20.96 -26.83 -4.78
C ARG A 29 -21.93 -27.70 -3.98
N THR A 30 -22.96 -28.24 -4.60
CA THR A 30 -24.04 -28.97 -3.95
C THR A 30 -23.49 -30.14 -3.13
N ASN A 31 -23.93 -30.26 -1.87
CA ASN A 31 -23.54 -31.31 -0.92
C ASN A 31 -22.03 -31.39 -0.59
N LYS A 32 -21.26 -30.34 -0.82
CA LYS A 32 -19.84 -30.30 -0.45
C LYS A 32 -19.60 -29.33 0.72
N ILE A 33 -18.61 -29.64 1.55
CA ILE A 33 -18.16 -28.73 2.61
C ILE A 33 -17.62 -27.46 1.96
N ARG A 34 -18.16 -26.31 2.35
CA ARG A 34 -17.78 -24.99 1.81
C ARG A 34 -16.46 -24.50 2.36
N HIS A 35 -16.29 -24.59 3.67
CA HIS A 35 -15.10 -24.12 4.37
C HIS A 35 -14.62 -25.15 5.38
N ARG A 36 -13.31 -25.13 5.64
CA ARG A 36 -12.68 -25.92 6.70
C ARG A 36 -11.95 -24.98 7.66
N LEU A 37 -12.14 -25.17 8.96
CA LEU A 37 -11.35 -24.51 9.98
C LEU A 37 -10.13 -25.37 10.29
N LEU A 38 -8.96 -24.80 10.13
CA LEU A 38 -7.68 -25.41 10.45
C LEU A 38 -7.18 -24.86 11.79
N LYS A 39 -6.83 -25.75 12.71
CA LYS A 39 -6.11 -25.47 13.93
C LYS A 39 -4.64 -25.86 13.71
N ILE A 40 -3.76 -24.86 13.62
CA ILE A 40 -2.35 -25.08 13.26
C ILE A 40 -1.50 -24.72 14.47
N ARG A 41 -0.63 -25.64 14.85
CA ARG A 41 0.41 -25.38 15.84
C ARG A 41 1.76 -25.62 15.19
N SER A 42 2.62 -24.61 15.19
CA SER A 42 3.92 -24.66 14.55
C SER A 42 5.05 -24.39 15.54
N LYS A 43 6.25 -24.88 15.22
CA LYS A 43 7.45 -24.56 16.02
C LYS A 43 7.88 -23.10 15.81
N LYS A 44 7.78 -22.61 14.57
CA LYS A 44 8.17 -21.25 14.18
C LYS A 44 7.13 -20.65 13.25
N VAL A 45 6.90 -19.34 13.35
CA VAL A 45 5.98 -18.60 12.48
C VAL A 45 6.72 -17.45 11.79
N ILE A 46 6.52 -17.32 10.51
CA ILE A 46 7.01 -16.20 9.70
C ILE A 46 5.81 -15.37 9.26
N ASN A 47 5.71 -14.14 9.76
CA ASN A 47 4.69 -13.18 9.36
C ASN A 47 5.18 -12.41 8.13
N ALA A 48 4.57 -12.66 6.99
CA ALA A 48 4.82 -11.95 5.73
C ALA A 48 3.52 -11.32 5.21
N THR A 49 2.82 -10.61 6.10
CA THR A 49 1.46 -10.10 5.90
C THR A 49 1.39 -8.83 5.05
N GLY A 50 2.54 -8.27 4.70
CA GLY A 50 2.60 -7.10 3.85
C GLY A 50 2.20 -5.80 4.57
N SER A 51 1.75 -4.84 3.80
CA SER A 51 1.30 -3.52 4.27
C SER A 51 0.01 -3.11 3.58
N LEU A 52 -0.71 -2.16 4.17
CA LEU A 52 -1.93 -1.57 3.64
C LEU A 52 -1.65 -0.12 3.24
N GLU A 53 -2.09 0.27 2.06
CA GLU A 53 -2.01 1.66 1.62
C GLU A 53 -2.94 2.53 2.47
N ARG A 54 -2.46 3.71 2.88
CA ARG A 54 -3.22 4.67 3.68
C ARG A 54 -3.97 5.65 2.79
N PRO A 55 -5.23 5.98 3.11
CA PRO A 55 -5.88 7.13 2.51
C PRO A 55 -5.29 8.45 3.02
N LEU A 56 -5.50 9.52 2.27
CA LEU A 56 -5.31 10.91 2.70
C LEU A 56 -6.67 11.52 3.00
N ILE A 57 -6.71 12.44 3.98
CA ILE A 57 -7.97 13.03 4.48
C ILE A 57 -8.19 14.41 3.86
N PHE A 58 -9.40 14.66 3.37
CA PHE A 58 -9.89 15.92 2.84
C PHE A 58 -11.41 15.95 2.85
N ASP A 59 -12.02 17.12 2.62
CA ASP A 59 -13.49 17.24 2.63
C ASP A 59 -14.14 16.40 1.53
N ASN A 60 -15.20 15.68 1.90
CA ASN A 60 -15.98 14.79 1.01
C ASN A 60 -15.14 13.66 0.38
N ASN A 61 -14.22 13.07 1.16
CA ASN A 61 -13.36 11.97 0.72
C ASN A 61 -14.07 10.60 0.63
N ASP A 62 -15.33 10.53 1.00
CA ASP A 62 -16.20 9.34 0.96
C ASP A 62 -17.02 9.22 -0.34
N ARG A 63 -16.85 10.16 -1.26
CA ARG A 63 -17.61 10.21 -2.51
C ARG A 63 -17.23 9.04 -3.44
N PRO A 64 -18.24 8.36 -4.09
CA PRO A 64 -17.95 7.32 -5.07
C PRO A 64 -17.02 7.80 -6.19
N GLY A 65 -16.06 6.97 -6.57
CA GLY A 65 -14.98 7.31 -7.51
C GLY A 65 -13.67 7.73 -6.83
N ILE A 66 -13.67 7.82 -5.48
CA ILE A 66 -12.46 7.99 -4.70
C ILE A 66 -12.01 6.62 -4.21
N MET A 67 -10.77 6.24 -4.50
CA MET A 67 -10.22 4.91 -4.23
C MET A 67 -8.75 5.00 -3.82
N LEU A 68 -8.22 3.94 -3.24
CA LEU A 68 -6.77 3.81 -3.06
C LEU A 68 -6.09 3.66 -4.42
N SER A 69 -4.92 4.26 -4.58
CA SER A 69 -4.12 4.21 -5.80
C SER A 69 -3.76 2.76 -6.17
N SER A 70 -3.36 1.96 -5.19
CA SER A 70 -3.09 0.52 -5.39
C SER A 70 -4.32 -0.27 -5.83
N ALA A 71 -5.53 0.13 -5.40
CA ALA A 71 -6.75 -0.52 -5.85
C ALA A 71 -7.01 -0.24 -7.33
N ILE A 72 -6.86 1.02 -7.79
CA ILE A 72 -6.97 1.37 -9.21
C ILE A 72 -5.97 0.56 -10.04
N ASN A 73 -4.72 0.49 -9.59
CA ASN A 73 -3.67 -0.29 -10.23
C ASN A 73 -4.03 -1.79 -10.31
N SER A 74 -4.60 -2.34 -9.24
CA SER A 74 -5.06 -3.73 -9.20
C SER A 74 -6.23 -3.98 -10.15
N TYR A 75 -7.20 -3.09 -10.23
CA TYR A 75 -8.31 -3.22 -11.20
C TYR A 75 -7.80 -3.24 -12.63
N ALA A 76 -6.87 -2.37 -12.97
CA ALA A 76 -6.29 -2.34 -14.31
C ALA A 76 -5.45 -3.58 -14.61
N ASN A 77 -4.56 -4.00 -13.68
CA ASN A 77 -3.59 -5.06 -13.94
C ASN A 77 -4.16 -6.47 -13.82
N LEU A 78 -5.08 -6.71 -12.88
CA LEU A 78 -5.62 -8.05 -12.61
C LEU A 78 -6.94 -8.30 -13.33
N TYR A 79 -7.73 -7.26 -13.56
CA TYR A 79 -9.09 -7.41 -14.09
C TYR A 79 -9.32 -6.71 -15.43
N GLY A 80 -8.34 -5.94 -15.94
CA GLY A 80 -8.46 -5.20 -17.19
C GLY A 80 -9.53 -4.10 -17.14
N VAL A 81 -9.78 -3.52 -15.96
CA VAL A 81 -10.83 -2.52 -15.74
C VAL A 81 -10.22 -1.15 -15.49
N ALA A 82 -10.60 -0.16 -16.29
CA ALA A 82 -10.33 1.25 -16.03
C ALA A 82 -11.38 1.82 -15.06
N CYS A 83 -10.94 2.36 -13.92
CA CYS A 83 -11.83 2.89 -12.88
C CYS A 83 -12.44 4.24 -13.24
N GLY A 84 -11.86 4.97 -14.18
CA GLY A 84 -12.35 6.25 -14.70
C GLY A 84 -11.71 6.61 -16.05
N GLU A 85 -12.24 7.63 -16.68
CA GLU A 85 -11.71 8.22 -17.93
C GLU A 85 -10.79 9.41 -17.64
N LYS A 86 -11.06 10.14 -16.55
CA LYS A 86 -10.30 11.30 -16.09
C LYS A 86 -9.75 11.03 -14.70
N ASN A 87 -8.63 10.29 -14.66
CA ASN A 87 -8.04 9.89 -13.40
C ASN A 87 -7.06 10.95 -12.86
N ILE A 88 -7.11 11.19 -11.57
CA ILE A 88 -6.16 12.01 -10.83
C ILE A 88 -5.60 11.16 -9.70
N LEU A 89 -4.31 11.30 -9.39
CA LEU A 89 -3.70 10.71 -8.20
C LEU A 89 -3.33 11.79 -7.19
N PHE A 90 -3.63 11.53 -5.92
CA PHE A 90 -3.27 12.39 -4.80
C PHE A 90 -2.37 11.62 -3.84
N THR A 91 -1.18 12.16 -3.56
CA THR A 91 -0.14 11.42 -2.86
C THR A 91 0.76 12.27 -1.97
N ASN A 92 1.51 11.60 -1.09
CA ASN A 92 2.65 12.10 -0.34
C ASN A 92 3.87 11.17 -0.45
N ASN A 93 3.89 10.25 -1.43
CA ASN A 93 4.94 9.23 -1.57
C ASN A 93 5.15 8.84 -3.04
N ASP A 94 6.23 8.09 -3.32
CA ASP A 94 6.66 7.78 -4.68
C ASP A 94 5.86 6.66 -5.34
N SER A 95 5.24 5.74 -4.58
CA SER A 95 4.51 4.60 -5.15
C SER A 95 3.32 4.99 -6.04
N ALA A 96 2.75 6.18 -5.83
CA ALA A 96 1.70 6.70 -6.69
C ALA A 96 2.19 7.10 -8.09
N TYR A 97 3.43 7.53 -8.21
CA TYR A 97 4.05 7.85 -9.50
C TYR A 97 4.23 6.58 -10.33
N GLU A 98 4.71 5.49 -9.72
CA GLU A 98 4.79 4.19 -10.38
C GLU A 98 3.42 3.73 -10.88
N THR A 99 2.41 3.89 -10.03
CA THR A 99 1.02 3.59 -10.40
C THR A 99 0.58 4.43 -11.57
N ALA A 100 0.83 5.75 -11.57
CA ALA A 100 0.47 6.65 -12.66
C ALA A 100 1.11 6.24 -13.99
N ILE A 101 2.42 5.97 -13.97
CA ILE A 101 3.18 5.54 -15.14
C ILE A 101 2.66 4.19 -15.66
N SER A 102 2.48 3.21 -14.77
CA SER A 102 1.95 1.88 -15.12
C SER A 102 0.56 1.95 -15.76
N LEU A 103 -0.33 2.79 -15.25
CA LEU A 103 -1.67 3.00 -15.80
C LEU A 103 -1.63 3.69 -17.15
N ASN A 104 -0.81 4.73 -17.28
CA ASN A 104 -0.66 5.48 -18.53
C ASN A 104 -0.12 4.59 -19.66
N GLN A 105 0.88 3.76 -19.40
CA GLN A 105 1.42 2.77 -20.35
C GLN A 105 0.38 1.78 -20.86
N LYS A 106 -0.73 1.59 -20.12
CA LYS A 106 -1.86 0.73 -20.51
C LYS A 106 -2.99 1.51 -21.20
N GLY A 107 -2.75 2.76 -21.53
CA GLY A 107 -3.75 3.63 -22.17
C GLY A 107 -4.82 4.19 -21.24
N ILE A 108 -4.64 4.05 -19.90
CA ILE A 108 -5.51 4.68 -18.91
C ILE A 108 -4.97 6.08 -18.63
N ASN A 109 -5.74 7.09 -19.03
CA ASN A 109 -5.32 8.48 -18.92
C ASN A 109 -5.23 8.94 -17.47
N ILE A 110 -4.07 9.49 -17.07
CA ILE A 110 -3.84 10.16 -15.79
C ILE A 110 -3.65 11.64 -16.06
N ASN A 111 -4.65 12.43 -15.72
CA ASN A 111 -4.67 13.87 -16.02
C ASN A 111 -3.67 14.65 -15.16
N ALA A 112 -3.52 14.25 -13.89
CA ALA A 112 -2.60 14.92 -12.97
C ALA A 112 -2.21 14.02 -11.79
N ILE A 113 -1.04 14.34 -11.22
CA ILE A 113 -0.63 13.93 -9.88
C ILE A 113 -0.61 15.17 -9.00
N ILE A 114 -1.24 15.10 -7.83
CA ILE A 114 -1.21 16.11 -6.78
C ILE A 114 -0.33 15.57 -5.68
N ASP A 115 0.79 16.22 -5.41
CA ASP A 115 1.74 15.76 -4.40
C ASP A 115 1.88 16.82 -3.31
N ASN A 116 1.70 16.39 -2.06
CA ASN A 116 1.87 17.25 -0.90
C ASN A 116 3.32 17.71 -0.72
N ARG A 117 4.28 17.00 -1.27
CA ARG A 117 5.71 17.31 -1.16
C ARG A 117 6.12 18.37 -2.18
N GLU A 118 7.03 19.25 -1.80
CA GLU A 118 7.67 20.19 -2.71
C GLU A 118 8.85 19.53 -3.46
N GLU A 119 9.58 18.64 -2.75
CA GLU A 119 10.72 17.92 -3.29
C GLU A 119 10.32 16.47 -3.60
N VAL A 120 10.42 16.09 -4.86
CA VAL A 120 10.17 14.75 -5.39
C VAL A 120 11.37 14.35 -6.23
N ASP A 121 11.69 13.06 -6.28
CA ASP A 121 12.80 12.55 -7.09
C ASP A 121 12.73 13.04 -8.54
N SER A 122 13.85 13.58 -9.02
CA SER A 122 13.93 14.18 -10.35
C SER A 122 13.74 13.15 -11.48
N LYS A 123 14.07 11.88 -11.25
CA LYS A 123 13.85 10.80 -12.23
C LYS A 123 12.36 10.51 -12.40
N LEU A 124 11.61 10.40 -11.29
CA LEU A 124 10.15 10.18 -11.31
C LEU A 124 9.43 11.34 -12.00
N ILE A 125 9.83 12.58 -11.72
CA ILE A 125 9.25 13.76 -12.38
C ILE A 125 9.47 13.70 -13.88
N LYS A 126 10.71 13.46 -14.35
CA LYS A 126 11.03 13.37 -15.79
C LYS A 126 10.24 12.25 -16.47
N GLU A 127 10.14 11.09 -15.83
CA GLU A 127 9.38 9.97 -16.38
C GLU A 127 7.89 10.31 -16.47
N THR A 128 7.34 11.00 -15.48
CA THR A 128 5.96 11.47 -15.46
C THR A 128 5.71 12.51 -16.56
N GLU A 129 6.62 13.47 -16.74
CA GLU A 129 6.56 14.47 -17.82
C GLU A 129 6.63 13.82 -19.21
N ASN A 130 7.50 12.81 -19.39
CA ASN A 130 7.59 12.04 -20.64
C ASN A 130 6.29 11.29 -20.97
N ASN A 131 5.48 10.97 -19.98
CA ASN A 131 4.15 10.37 -20.12
C ASN A 131 3.03 11.43 -20.23
N ASN A 132 3.36 12.72 -20.37
CA ASN A 132 2.40 13.85 -20.45
C ASN A 132 1.48 13.96 -19.22
N ILE A 133 1.91 13.54 -18.05
CA ILE A 133 1.15 13.64 -16.81
C ILE A 133 1.56 14.92 -16.08
N LYS A 134 0.60 15.79 -15.79
CA LYS A 134 0.84 17.04 -15.07
C LYS A 134 1.07 16.77 -13.57
N VAL A 135 2.10 17.39 -12.97
CA VAL A 135 2.40 17.25 -11.54
C VAL A 135 2.20 18.59 -10.82
N TYR A 136 1.42 18.58 -9.75
CA TYR A 136 1.24 19.71 -8.82
C TYR A 136 1.99 19.40 -7.52
N LYS A 137 3.24 19.87 -7.41
CA LYS A 137 4.07 19.71 -6.21
C LYS A 137 3.76 20.76 -5.16
N GLY A 138 3.74 20.36 -3.88
CA GLY A 138 3.37 21.24 -2.77
C GLY A 138 1.89 21.60 -2.75
N TYR A 139 1.03 20.79 -3.38
CA TYR A 139 -0.42 20.98 -3.38
C TYR A 139 -1.14 19.89 -2.60
N THR A 140 -2.30 20.22 -2.07
CA THR A 140 -3.19 19.27 -1.41
C THR A 140 -4.60 19.34 -1.99
N VAL A 141 -5.29 18.21 -1.96
CA VAL A 141 -6.73 18.18 -2.21
C VAL A 141 -7.43 18.71 -0.96
N VAL A 142 -8.26 19.71 -1.12
CA VAL A 142 -9.04 20.32 -0.01
C VAL A 142 -10.51 19.93 -0.05
N ASN A 143 -11.05 19.63 -1.23
CA ASN A 143 -12.46 19.26 -1.38
C ASN A 143 -12.69 18.49 -2.68
N THR A 144 -13.80 17.76 -2.75
CA THR A 144 -14.32 17.13 -3.98
C THR A 144 -15.75 17.56 -4.24
N SER A 145 -16.16 17.53 -5.51
CA SER A 145 -17.53 17.82 -5.95
C SER A 145 -18.09 16.67 -6.78
N GLY A 146 -19.42 16.60 -6.88
CA GLY A 146 -20.17 15.59 -7.62
C GLY A 146 -21.45 15.19 -6.91
N TYR A 147 -22.39 14.59 -7.60
CA TYR A 147 -23.69 14.15 -7.03
C TYR A 147 -23.65 12.65 -6.69
N LYS A 148 -23.71 11.78 -7.67
CA LYS A 148 -23.65 10.31 -7.49
C LYS A 148 -22.22 9.77 -7.51
N ARG A 149 -21.30 10.54 -8.03
CA ARG A 149 -19.89 10.20 -8.23
C ARG A 149 -19.08 11.50 -8.23
N ILE A 150 -17.81 11.41 -7.96
CA ILE A 150 -16.86 12.52 -8.10
C ILE A 150 -16.87 13.02 -9.55
N ASN A 151 -16.89 14.34 -9.75
CA ASN A 151 -16.72 14.98 -11.06
C ASN A 151 -15.63 16.06 -11.04
N LYS A 152 -15.13 16.43 -9.85
CA LYS A 152 -14.13 17.48 -9.70
C LYS A 152 -13.39 17.36 -8.38
N VAL A 153 -12.09 17.66 -8.39
CA VAL A 153 -11.28 17.93 -7.20
C VAL A 153 -10.95 19.41 -7.10
N THR A 154 -10.85 19.91 -5.88
CA THR A 154 -10.37 21.26 -5.59
C THR A 154 -9.05 21.14 -4.84
N ILE A 155 -8.00 21.76 -5.38
CA ILE A 155 -6.66 21.76 -4.80
C ILE A 155 -6.24 23.16 -4.37
N MET A 156 -5.34 23.21 -3.38
CA MET A 156 -4.68 24.43 -2.94
C MET A 156 -3.21 24.15 -2.66
N GLN A 157 -2.38 25.15 -2.74
CA GLN A 157 -0.98 25.04 -2.34
C GLN A 157 -0.89 24.84 -0.81
N LEU A 158 0.06 24.03 -0.36
CA LEU A 158 0.39 23.89 1.05
C LEU A 158 1.39 24.98 1.48
N SER A 159 1.24 25.46 2.71
CA SER A 159 2.27 26.27 3.34
C SER A 159 3.57 25.47 3.50
N LYS A 160 4.70 26.17 3.64
CA LYS A 160 6.03 25.52 3.76
C LYS A 160 6.12 24.53 4.93
N ASP A 161 5.40 24.80 6.03
CA ASP A 161 5.28 23.91 7.19
C ASP A 161 4.29 22.75 6.97
N GLY A 162 3.55 22.75 5.85
CA GLY A 162 2.56 21.74 5.52
C GLY A 162 1.27 21.76 6.32
N GLN A 163 1.06 22.79 7.18
CA GLN A 163 -0.07 22.80 8.11
C GLN A 163 -1.31 23.52 7.59
N LYS A 164 -1.18 24.32 6.53
CA LYS A 164 -2.28 25.14 6.00
C LYS A 164 -2.35 25.05 4.49
N ALA A 165 -3.54 24.98 3.96
CA ALA A 165 -3.81 25.21 2.55
C ALA A 165 -3.90 26.72 2.30
N ILE A 166 -3.11 27.24 1.37
CA ILE A 166 -2.95 28.68 1.08
C ILE A 166 -3.15 28.96 -0.42
N GLY A 167 -3.32 30.24 -0.76
CA GLY A 167 -3.45 30.68 -2.15
C GLY A 167 -4.82 30.38 -2.78
N PRO A 168 -4.93 30.53 -4.10
CA PRO A 168 -6.20 30.36 -4.81
C PRO A 168 -6.59 28.88 -4.89
N LYS A 169 -7.90 28.63 -4.91
CA LYS A 169 -8.46 27.32 -5.21
C LYS A 169 -8.35 27.01 -6.71
N ILE A 170 -7.83 25.86 -7.05
CA ILE A 170 -7.78 25.36 -8.42
C ILE A 170 -8.72 24.14 -8.50
N SER A 171 -9.61 24.15 -9.47
CA SER A 171 -10.54 23.04 -9.72
C SER A 171 -10.11 22.23 -10.94
N ILE A 172 -10.07 20.91 -10.82
CA ILE A 172 -9.68 19.98 -11.88
C ILE A 172 -10.78 18.94 -12.04
N ASP A 173 -11.25 18.76 -13.26
CA ASP A 173 -12.28 17.77 -13.58
C ASP A 173 -11.69 16.36 -13.48
N CYS A 174 -12.41 15.45 -12.82
CA CYS A 174 -12.06 14.04 -12.71
C CYS A 174 -13.30 13.20 -12.43
N ASP A 175 -13.26 11.94 -12.81
CA ASP A 175 -14.27 10.94 -12.46
C ASP A 175 -13.71 9.78 -11.63
N CYS A 176 -12.38 9.78 -11.40
CA CYS A 176 -11.70 8.89 -10.48
C CYS A 176 -10.54 9.62 -9.80
N LEU A 177 -10.49 9.56 -8.46
CA LEU A 177 -9.41 10.09 -7.64
C LEU A 177 -8.74 8.93 -6.90
N GLY A 178 -7.50 8.61 -7.28
CA GLY A 178 -6.66 7.67 -6.54
C GLY A 178 -5.93 8.37 -5.40
N ILE A 179 -5.99 7.81 -4.21
CA ILE A 179 -5.31 8.35 -3.03
C ILE A 179 -4.22 7.39 -2.54
N SER A 180 -3.04 7.96 -2.19
CA SER A 180 -1.91 7.23 -1.65
C SER A 180 -1.22 8.04 -0.56
N GLY A 181 -1.52 7.72 0.71
CA GLY A 181 -0.96 8.37 1.89
C GLY A 181 0.20 7.62 2.52
N GLY A 182 0.88 6.77 1.75
CA GLY A 182 1.93 5.88 2.23
C GLY A 182 1.41 4.51 2.66
N TRP A 183 2.22 3.75 3.38
CA TRP A 183 1.96 2.35 3.68
C TRP A 183 2.02 2.11 5.20
N THR A 184 1.10 1.29 5.69
CA THR A 184 1.04 0.86 7.10
C THR A 184 1.29 -0.64 7.18
N PRO A 185 2.27 -1.10 7.98
CA PRO A 185 2.52 -2.52 8.19
C PRO A 185 1.28 -3.27 8.69
N ALA A 186 0.98 -4.42 8.09
CA ALA A 186 -0.15 -5.26 8.49
C ALA A 186 0.23 -6.13 9.71
N VAL A 187 0.26 -5.52 10.89
CA VAL A 187 0.75 -6.13 12.13
C VAL A 187 -0.32 -6.84 12.97
N HIS A 188 -1.52 -7.02 12.44
CA HIS A 188 -2.67 -7.53 13.18
C HIS A 188 -2.42 -8.92 13.80
N LEU A 189 -1.92 -9.87 13.02
CA LEU A 189 -1.61 -11.21 13.52
C LEU A 189 -0.48 -11.19 14.54
N PHE A 190 0.55 -10.36 14.31
CA PHE A 190 1.64 -10.19 15.26
C PHE A 190 1.14 -9.70 16.63
N THR A 191 0.26 -8.69 16.65
CA THR A 191 -0.29 -8.15 17.92
C THR A 191 -1.24 -9.12 18.60
N GLN A 192 -2.03 -9.88 17.85
CA GLN A 192 -2.90 -10.92 18.39
C GLN A 192 -2.12 -12.00 19.14
N SER A 193 -0.92 -12.35 18.69
CA SER A 193 -0.04 -13.30 19.37
C SER A 193 0.57 -12.76 20.67
N GLY A 194 0.30 -11.52 21.05
CA GLY A 194 0.86 -10.84 22.21
C GLY A 194 2.15 -10.05 21.92
N GLY A 195 2.56 -9.97 20.68
CA GLY A 195 3.70 -9.13 20.25
C GLY A 195 3.46 -7.65 20.53
N LYS A 196 4.53 -6.91 20.85
CA LYS A 196 4.49 -5.48 21.14
C LYS A 196 5.07 -4.68 19.99
N LEU A 197 4.39 -3.59 19.64
CA LEU A 197 4.81 -2.66 18.61
C LEU A 197 5.68 -1.55 19.18
N LYS A 198 6.46 -0.91 18.32
CA LYS A 198 7.03 0.43 18.52
C LYS A 198 6.61 1.36 17.42
N PHE A 199 6.42 2.63 17.73
CA PHE A 199 6.20 3.67 16.72
C PHE A 199 7.54 4.08 16.11
N ARG A 200 7.59 4.22 14.80
CA ARG A 200 8.72 4.72 14.04
C ARG A 200 8.34 6.07 13.45
N GLU A 201 8.94 7.14 13.98
CA GLU A 201 8.59 8.52 13.60
C GLU A 201 8.93 8.84 12.15
N GLU A 202 9.97 8.21 11.63
CA GLU A 202 10.44 8.45 10.27
C GLU A 202 9.36 8.23 9.22
N ASP A 203 8.59 7.16 9.35
CA ASP A 203 7.53 6.79 8.40
C ASP A 203 6.14 6.90 9.04
N GLN A 204 6.05 7.33 10.28
CA GLN A 204 4.80 7.45 11.05
C GLN A 204 4.02 6.13 11.09
N VAL A 205 4.73 5.02 11.38
CA VAL A 205 4.14 3.67 11.38
C VAL A 205 4.46 2.89 12.66
N PHE A 206 3.58 1.97 13.00
CA PHE A 206 3.85 0.97 14.02
C PHE A 206 4.50 -0.26 13.40
N ILE A 207 5.66 -0.68 13.95
CA ILE A 207 6.40 -1.85 13.49
C ILE A 207 6.58 -2.85 14.63
N PRO A 208 6.78 -4.16 14.33
CA PRO A 208 7.09 -5.18 15.33
C PRO A 208 8.33 -4.83 16.16
N ASN A 209 8.27 -5.05 17.48
CA ASN A 209 9.38 -4.77 18.39
C ASN A 209 9.71 -5.95 19.31
N LYS A 210 8.78 -6.37 20.18
CA LYS A 210 8.99 -7.51 21.10
C LYS A 210 8.10 -8.66 20.71
N TYR A 211 8.71 -9.80 20.47
CA TYR A 211 8.04 -11.03 20.09
C TYR A 211 7.66 -11.84 21.35
N SER A 212 6.48 -12.44 21.36
CA SER A 212 5.95 -13.24 22.48
C SER A 212 6.21 -14.73 22.33
N SER A 213 6.67 -15.18 21.17
CA SER A 213 6.92 -16.58 20.83
C SER A 213 7.94 -16.69 19.70
N ASP A 214 8.26 -17.92 19.27
CA ASP A 214 9.15 -18.17 18.13
C ASP A 214 8.52 -17.74 16.82
N GLN A 215 8.51 -16.45 16.57
CA GLN A 215 7.98 -15.81 15.36
C GLN A 215 8.88 -14.67 14.91
N ILE A 216 8.78 -14.34 13.62
CA ILE A 216 9.45 -13.20 13.00
C ILE A 216 8.52 -12.53 12.00
N SER A 217 8.65 -11.22 11.86
CA SER A 217 7.99 -10.45 10.80
C SER A 217 9.03 -10.03 9.75
N ILE A 218 8.67 -10.14 8.47
CA ILE A 218 9.57 -9.85 7.34
C ILE A 218 8.85 -9.03 6.27
N GLY A 219 9.62 -8.31 5.45
CA GLY A 219 9.09 -7.47 4.39
C GLY A 219 8.32 -6.26 4.93
N SER A 220 7.34 -5.77 4.19
CA SER A 220 6.67 -4.51 4.55
C SER A 220 5.84 -4.57 5.84
N CYS A 221 5.46 -5.75 6.32
CA CYS A 221 4.88 -5.86 7.66
C CYS A 221 5.90 -5.67 8.80
N ASN A 222 7.20 -5.71 8.49
CA ASN A 222 8.29 -5.36 9.39
C ASN A 222 8.73 -3.89 9.22
N GLY A 223 8.13 -3.18 8.27
CA GLY A 223 8.45 -1.78 7.96
C GLY A 223 9.55 -1.61 6.91
N ASP A 224 9.88 -2.65 6.15
CA ASP A 224 10.76 -2.55 4.98
C ASP A 224 9.88 -2.24 3.77
N PHE A 225 10.04 -1.08 3.13
CA PHE A 225 9.10 -0.64 2.08
C PHE A 225 9.69 -0.62 0.68
N THR A 226 11.01 -0.61 0.53
CA THR A 226 11.66 -0.73 -0.77
C THR A 226 12.02 -2.19 -1.07
N LEU A 227 12.07 -2.57 -2.35
CA LEU A 227 12.28 -3.97 -2.73
C LEU A 227 13.65 -4.50 -2.27
N ASP A 228 14.68 -3.66 -2.37
CA ASP A 228 16.04 -3.97 -1.90
C ASP A 228 16.08 -4.20 -0.39
N GLU A 229 15.47 -3.29 0.41
CA GLU A 229 15.35 -3.48 1.86
C GLU A 229 14.61 -4.76 2.21
N ILE A 230 13.47 -5.02 1.55
CA ILE A 230 12.66 -6.22 1.75
C ILE A 230 13.50 -7.46 1.51
N LEU A 231 14.21 -7.55 0.40
CA LEU A 231 14.99 -8.73 0.04
C LEU A 231 16.20 -8.90 0.95
N PHE A 232 16.97 -7.83 1.18
CA PHE A 232 18.15 -7.87 2.04
C PHE A 232 17.80 -8.23 3.48
N ASN A 233 16.85 -7.50 4.09
CA ASN A 233 16.46 -7.73 5.48
C ASN A 233 15.75 -9.07 5.68
N THR A 234 14.91 -9.49 4.72
CA THR A 234 14.27 -10.81 4.77
C THR A 234 15.31 -11.93 4.75
N HIS A 235 16.26 -11.89 3.81
CA HIS A 235 17.31 -12.91 3.72
C HIS A 235 18.14 -12.97 5.01
N LYS A 236 18.63 -11.82 5.49
CA LYS A 236 19.42 -11.71 6.73
C LYS A 236 18.65 -12.24 7.94
N ASN A 237 17.40 -11.80 8.11
CA ASN A 237 16.61 -12.12 9.29
C ASN A 237 16.14 -13.58 9.29
N LEU A 238 15.76 -14.13 8.14
CA LEU A 238 15.36 -15.54 8.05
C LEU A 238 16.51 -16.50 8.30
N ARG A 239 17.70 -16.21 7.80
CA ARG A 239 18.89 -17.02 8.07
C ARG A 239 19.16 -17.14 9.56
N ASN A 240 19.14 -16.01 10.27
CA ASN A 240 19.35 -15.98 11.71
C ASN A 240 18.24 -16.74 12.45
N PHE A 241 16.99 -16.50 12.09
CA PHE A 241 15.83 -17.12 12.73
C PHE A 241 15.75 -18.63 12.52
N LEU A 242 16.14 -19.11 11.35
CA LEU A 242 16.10 -20.54 10.99
C LEU A 242 17.42 -21.27 11.24
N ASN A 243 18.47 -20.56 11.70
CA ASN A 243 19.82 -21.09 11.91
C ASN A 243 20.42 -21.74 10.64
N ILE A 244 20.17 -21.12 9.48
CA ILE A 244 20.70 -21.61 8.19
C ILE A 244 22.16 -21.16 8.05
N LYS A 245 23.07 -22.10 7.80
CA LYS A 245 24.47 -21.82 7.51
C LYS A 245 24.61 -21.02 6.21
N LYS A 246 25.71 -20.25 6.09
CA LYS A 246 26.02 -19.36 4.96
C LYS A 246 25.74 -20.02 3.61
N SER A 247 24.92 -19.38 2.75
CA SER A 247 24.68 -19.80 1.37
C SER A 247 25.32 -18.79 0.42
N GLU A 248 25.60 -19.21 -0.82
CA GLU A 248 26.32 -18.44 -1.85
C GLU A 248 25.59 -17.19 -2.39
N TYR A 249 24.39 -16.88 -1.87
CA TYR A 249 23.56 -15.74 -2.32
C TYR A 249 23.83 -14.46 -1.54
N GLU A 250 25.11 -14.02 -1.43
CA GLU A 250 25.47 -12.85 -0.59
C GLU A 250 25.24 -11.49 -1.24
N ASN A 251 25.07 -11.40 -2.54
CA ASN A 251 25.01 -10.11 -3.26
C ASN A 251 23.85 -10.06 -4.27
N LEU A 252 22.63 -9.88 -3.79
CA LEU A 252 21.56 -9.37 -4.63
C LEU A 252 21.67 -7.84 -4.62
N GLU A 253 22.47 -7.28 -5.51
CA GLU A 253 22.42 -5.86 -5.83
C GLU A 253 21.16 -5.64 -6.68
N ILE A 254 20.17 -4.99 -6.09
CA ILE A 254 19.01 -4.51 -6.82
C ILE A 254 19.19 -3.01 -6.95
N ASP A 255 19.18 -2.52 -8.19
CA ASP A 255 19.15 -1.08 -8.44
C ASP A 255 17.84 -0.50 -7.93
N SER A 256 17.84 -0.10 -6.65
CA SER A 256 16.71 0.57 -6.03
C SER A 256 16.84 2.05 -6.26
N SER A 257 16.23 2.52 -7.33
CA SER A 257 16.19 3.96 -7.66
C SER A 257 15.23 4.77 -6.78
N PHE A 258 14.63 4.15 -5.74
CA PHE A 258 13.62 4.81 -4.90
C PHE A 258 14.24 5.45 -3.67
N ASN A 259 14.34 6.77 -3.68
CA ASN A 259 14.58 7.54 -2.48
C ASN A 259 13.30 7.59 -1.64
N LYS A 260 13.42 7.28 -0.35
CA LYS A 260 12.39 7.55 0.65
C LYS A 260 12.23 9.06 0.78
N SER A 261 11.44 9.67 -0.07
CA SER A 261 11.11 11.07 0.14
C SER A 261 10.04 11.18 1.23
N LYS A 262 10.30 12.02 2.21
CA LYS A 262 9.52 12.11 3.43
C LYS A 262 8.85 13.46 3.52
N ARG A 263 7.53 13.48 3.56
CA ARG A 263 6.80 14.57 4.20
C ARG A 263 5.66 13.97 5.03
N ASN A 264 5.78 14.12 6.33
CA ASN A 264 4.75 13.70 7.27
C ASN A 264 3.66 14.76 7.27
N ILE A 265 2.61 14.57 6.47
CA ILE A 265 1.41 15.40 6.46
C ILE A 265 0.24 14.50 6.77
N TRP A 266 -0.50 14.88 7.77
CA TRP A 266 -1.73 14.25 8.24
C TRP A 266 -2.94 15.06 7.80
#